data_a434ddd11c30246627c32a11ce180a61
#
_entry.id   a434ddd11c30246627c32a11ce180a61
#
_cell.length_a   1.000
_cell.length_b   1.000
_cell.length_c   1.000
_cell.angle_alpha   90.00
_cell.angle_beta   90.00
_cell.angle_gamma   90.00
#
_symmetry.space_group_name_H-M   'P 1'
#
loop_
_entity.id
_entity.type
_entity.pdbx_description
1 polymer ?
#
loop_
_entity_poly.entity_id
_entity_poly.type
_entity_poly.pdbx_seq_one_letter_code
_entity_poly.pdbx_strand_id
1 'polypeptide(L)'
;MTLDQHNTRTEGYFIAKDGDRELGRMYYSWAGIDKFIIQHTEVNEEAKGTGAGKFLVESGVKYARENNFKIIPRCPFASAMFKKHKDDWKDVLEE
;
A
#
# COMPACT_ATOMS: atom_id res chain seq x y z
N MET A 1 -6.72 -9.70 10.39
CA MET A 1 -6.87 -8.63 9.38
C MET A 1 -6.79 -9.23 7.99
N THR A 2 -7.71 -8.89 7.13
CA THR A 2 -7.74 -9.40 5.77
C THR A 2 -7.62 -8.24 4.77
N LEU A 3 -7.31 -8.57 3.52
CA LEU A 3 -7.08 -7.59 2.47
C LEU A 3 -8.04 -7.81 1.31
N ASP A 4 -8.68 -6.72 0.86
CA ASP A 4 -9.36 -6.69 -0.44
C ASP A 4 -8.58 -5.74 -1.35
N GLN A 5 -8.62 -6.01 -2.64
CA GLN A 5 -7.95 -5.17 -3.63
C GLN A 5 -8.88 -4.94 -4.81
N HIS A 6 -8.96 -3.68 -5.24
CA HIS A 6 -9.65 -3.29 -6.48
C HIS A 6 -8.64 -2.64 -7.40
N ASN A 7 -8.68 -3.01 -8.67
CA ASN A 7 -7.69 -2.58 -9.63
C ASN A 7 -8.34 -2.32 -10.98
N THR A 8 -8.02 -1.17 -11.57
CA THR A 8 -8.42 -0.83 -12.95
C THR A 8 -7.14 -0.60 -13.76
N ARG A 9 -7.29 -0.19 -15.01
CA ARG A 9 -6.14 0.10 -15.88
C ARG A 9 -5.34 1.32 -15.41
N THR A 10 -5.96 2.23 -14.69
CA THR A 10 -5.34 3.51 -14.31
C THR A 10 -5.08 3.65 -12.83
N GLU A 11 -5.87 2.98 -11.98
CA GLU A 11 -5.78 3.16 -10.53
C GLU A 11 -6.29 1.94 -9.78
N GLY A 12 -6.11 1.96 -8.47
CA GLY A 12 -6.62 0.90 -7.61
C GLY A 12 -6.55 1.27 -6.16
N TYR A 13 -7.00 0.36 -5.31
CA TYR A 13 -6.88 0.54 -3.87
C TYR A 13 -6.89 -0.80 -3.15
N PHE A 14 -6.24 -0.82 -1.99
CA PHE A 14 -6.28 -1.92 -1.04
C PHE A 14 -7.18 -1.52 0.13
N ILE A 15 -7.94 -2.46 0.65
CA ILE A 15 -8.79 -2.27 1.82
C ILE A 15 -8.34 -3.25 2.89
N ALA A 16 -8.02 -2.73 4.07
CA ALA A 16 -7.76 -3.56 5.25
C ALA A 16 -9.08 -3.77 5.98
N LYS A 17 -9.40 -5.02 6.31
CA LYS A 17 -10.66 -5.37 6.95
C LYS A 17 -10.45 -6.24 8.18
N ASP A 18 -11.38 -6.15 9.11
CA ASP A 18 -11.53 -7.05 10.24
C ASP A 18 -12.96 -7.61 10.17
N GLY A 19 -13.08 -8.84 9.63
CA GLY A 19 -14.39 -9.37 9.29
C GLY A 19 -15.03 -8.51 8.19
N ASP A 20 -16.24 -8.02 8.43
CA ASP A 20 -16.95 -7.13 7.49
C ASP A 20 -16.62 -5.66 7.70
N ARG A 21 -15.79 -5.35 8.70
CA ARG A 21 -15.48 -3.97 9.06
C ARG A 21 -14.28 -3.48 8.31
N GLU A 22 -14.43 -2.38 7.59
CA GLU A 22 -13.32 -1.73 6.91
C GLU A 22 -12.51 -0.92 7.91
N LEU A 23 -11.18 -1.14 7.94
CA LEU A 23 -10.27 -0.45 8.86
C LEU A 23 -9.56 0.72 8.18
N GLY A 24 -9.31 0.62 6.89
CA GLY A 24 -8.62 1.67 6.14
C GLY A 24 -8.42 1.29 4.68
N ARG A 25 -7.94 2.26 3.89
CA ARG A 25 -7.67 2.07 2.47
C ARG A 25 -6.35 2.71 2.07
N MET A 26 -5.71 2.13 1.07
CA MET A 26 -4.53 2.71 0.45
C MET A 26 -4.78 2.80 -1.05
N TYR A 27 -4.73 4.02 -1.58
CA TYR A 27 -5.02 4.30 -2.99
C TYR A 27 -3.74 4.40 -3.79
N TYR A 28 -3.74 3.85 -5.00
CA TYR A 28 -2.60 3.93 -5.89
C TYR A 28 -3.04 4.16 -7.33
N SER A 29 -2.11 4.67 -8.15
CA SER A 29 -2.32 4.83 -9.58
C SER A 29 -1.14 4.20 -10.33
N TRP A 30 -1.40 3.70 -11.53
CA TRP A 30 -0.35 3.09 -12.35
C TRP A 30 0.49 4.16 -13.04
N ALA A 31 1.81 3.97 -13.03
CA ALA A 31 2.76 4.86 -13.69
C ALA A 31 3.52 4.08 -14.78
N GLY A 32 2.79 3.37 -15.61
CA GLY A 32 3.33 2.45 -16.61
C GLY A 32 2.81 1.06 -16.36
N ILE A 33 3.42 0.07 -17.02
CA ILE A 33 2.95 -1.32 -16.91
C ILE A 33 3.53 -2.07 -15.71
N ASP A 34 4.60 -1.55 -15.12
CA ASP A 34 5.36 -2.26 -14.10
C ASP A 34 5.61 -1.45 -12.82
N LYS A 35 4.92 -0.33 -12.65
CA LYS A 35 5.07 0.45 -11.42
C LYS A 35 3.80 1.18 -11.05
N PHE A 36 3.61 1.40 -9.75
CA PHE A 36 2.46 2.15 -9.25
C PHE A 36 2.89 3.14 -8.17
N ILE A 37 2.09 4.20 -8.07
CA ILE A 37 2.34 5.30 -7.13
C ILE A 37 1.34 5.16 -6.00
N ILE A 38 1.82 5.06 -4.77
CA ILE A 38 0.94 5.12 -3.59
C ILE A 38 0.61 6.58 -3.34
N GLN A 39 -0.65 6.94 -3.57
CA GLN A 39 -1.11 8.34 -3.50
C GLN A 39 -1.57 8.74 -2.12
N HIS A 40 -2.27 7.84 -1.42
CA HIS A 40 -2.95 8.21 -0.19
C HIS A 40 -3.27 6.96 0.63
N THR A 41 -3.12 7.08 1.95
CA THR A 41 -3.45 6.00 2.89
C THR A 41 -4.32 6.60 3.98
N GLU A 42 -5.50 6.02 4.20
CA GLU A 42 -6.44 6.43 5.24
C GLU A 42 -6.70 5.28 6.19
N VAL A 43 -6.70 5.55 7.47
CA VAL A 43 -7.07 4.57 8.50
C VAL A 43 -8.19 5.19 9.33
N ASN A 44 -9.26 4.42 9.54
CA ASN A 44 -10.39 4.88 10.34
C ASN A 44 -9.93 5.21 11.76
N GLU A 45 -10.59 6.20 12.37
CA GLU A 45 -10.19 6.69 13.70
C GLU A 45 -10.13 5.57 14.74
N GLU A 46 -11.16 4.71 14.77
CA GLU A 46 -11.23 3.60 15.71
C GLU A 46 -10.25 2.46 15.40
N ALA A 47 -9.64 2.47 14.22
CA ALA A 47 -8.64 1.48 13.82
C ALA A 47 -7.20 1.97 14.00
N LYS A 48 -6.99 3.19 14.43
CA LYS A 48 -5.65 3.72 14.70
C LYS A 48 -5.00 2.93 15.82
N GLY A 49 -3.73 2.60 15.65
CA GLY A 49 -3.01 1.79 16.61
C GLY A 49 -3.17 0.29 16.43
N THR A 50 -4.00 -0.16 15.47
CA THR A 50 -4.17 -1.59 15.19
C THR A 50 -3.12 -2.16 14.24
N GLY A 51 -2.36 -1.29 13.57
CA GLY A 51 -1.42 -1.71 12.53
C GLY A 51 -2.04 -1.77 11.14
N ALA A 52 -3.25 -1.25 10.96
CA ALA A 52 -3.93 -1.29 9.65
C ALA A 52 -3.14 -0.56 8.55
N GLY A 53 -2.58 0.61 8.86
CA GLY A 53 -1.77 1.36 7.90
C GLY A 53 -0.52 0.59 7.48
N LYS A 54 0.19 0.02 8.45
CA LYS A 54 1.35 -0.81 8.19
C LYS A 54 0.97 -2.03 7.35
N PHE A 55 -0.14 -2.68 7.69
CA PHE A 55 -0.66 -3.83 6.94
C PHE A 55 -0.92 -3.47 5.48
N LEU A 56 -1.51 -2.29 5.23
CA LEU A 56 -1.79 -1.83 3.87
C LEU A 56 -0.51 -1.64 3.07
N VAL A 57 0.49 -0.97 3.64
CA VAL A 57 1.76 -0.73 2.93
C VAL A 57 2.50 -2.04 2.70
N GLU A 58 2.55 -2.91 3.70
CA GLU A 58 3.16 -4.24 3.56
C GLU A 58 2.47 -5.07 2.49
N SER A 59 1.15 -4.96 2.39
CA SER A 59 0.37 -5.65 1.36
C SER A 59 0.74 -5.16 -0.05
N GLY A 60 0.94 -3.84 -0.18
CA GLY A 60 1.41 -3.25 -1.44
C GLY A 60 2.80 -3.75 -1.82
N VAL A 61 3.71 -3.84 -0.85
CA VAL A 61 5.06 -4.37 -1.07
C VAL A 61 4.99 -5.84 -1.53
N LYS A 62 4.18 -6.64 -0.86
CA LYS A 62 4.01 -8.06 -1.23
C LYS A 62 3.46 -8.20 -2.65
N TYR A 63 2.44 -7.41 -2.98
CA TYR A 63 1.84 -7.39 -4.31
C TYR A 63 2.88 -7.02 -5.38
N ALA A 64 3.65 -5.97 -5.14
CA ALA A 64 4.70 -5.54 -6.07
C ALA A 64 5.77 -6.62 -6.24
N ARG A 65 6.19 -7.24 -5.14
CA ARG A 65 7.23 -8.27 -5.18
C ARG A 65 6.76 -9.50 -5.95
N GLU A 66 5.52 -9.92 -5.73
CA GLU A 66 4.96 -11.10 -6.42
C GLU A 66 4.77 -10.88 -7.91
N ASN A 67 4.61 -9.64 -8.35
CA ASN A 67 4.33 -9.30 -9.74
C ASN A 67 5.48 -8.58 -10.45
N ASN A 68 6.60 -8.41 -9.78
CA ASN A 68 7.78 -7.70 -10.31
C ASN A 68 7.47 -6.23 -10.63
N PHE A 69 6.66 -5.59 -9.81
CA PHE A 69 6.35 -4.18 -9.93
C PHE A 69 7.26 -3.35 -9.02
N LYS A 70 7.38 -2.06 -9.33
CA LYS A 70 8.05 -1.09 -8.47
C LYS A 70 7.02 -0.14 -7.88
N ILE A 71 7.35 0.44 -6.73
CA ILE A 71 6.47 1.35 -5.99
C ILE A 71 7.12 2.71 -5.90
N ILE A 72 6.33 3.75 -6.17
CA ILE A 72 6.69 5.14 -5.94
C ILE A 72 5.86 5.60 -4.74
N PRO A 73 6.44 5.69 -3.52
CA PRO A 73 5.68 6.06 -2.33
C PRO A 73 5.57 7.59 -2.21
N ARG A 74 4.49 8.16 -2.71
CA ARG A 74 4.24 9.60 -2.62
C ARG A 74 3.52 10.04 -1.35
N CYS A 75 2.65 9.19 -0.84
CA CYS A 75 1.93 9.48 0.39
C CYS A 75 2.93 9.58 1.55
N PRO A 76 2.84 10.59 2.41
CA PRO A 76 3.79 10.77 3.52
C PRO A 76 3.92 9.55 4.42
N PHE A 77 2.81 8.87 4.70
CA PHE A 77 2.82 7.67 5.51
C PHE A 77 3.63 6.54 4.85
N ALA A 78 3.35 6.26 3.58
CA ALA A 78 4.07 5.22 2.85
C ALA A 78 5.54 5.58 2.68
N SER A 79 5.83 6.84 2.38
CA SER A 79 7.21 7.33 2.24
C SER A 79 8.00 7.11 3.52
N ALA A 80 7.41 7.45 4.68
CA ALA A 80 8.05 7.25 5.98
C ALA A 80 8.31 5.78 6.25
N MET A 81 7.36 4.91 5.92
CA MET A 81 7.54 3.47 6.09
C MET A 81 8.63 2.91 5.20
N PHE A 82 8.73 3.36 3.96
CA PHE A 82 9.81 2.94 3.06
C PHE A 82 11.18 3.38 3.56
N LYS A 83 11.28 4.55 4.17
CA LYS A 83 12.53 4.98 4.80
C LYS A 83 12.91 4.08 5.97
N LYS A 84 11.92 3.71 6.79
CA LYS A 84 12.13 2.84 7.95
C LYS A 84 12.54 1.43 7.53
N HIS A 85 12.00 0.92 6.43
CA HIS A 85 12.25 -0.44 5.93
C HIS A 85 13.11 -0.42 4.65
N LYS A 86 13.98 0.55 4.51
CA LYS A 86 14.75 0.77 3.29
C LYS A 86 15.46 -0.48 2.78
N ASP A 87 16.12 -1.20 3.66
CA ASP A 87 16.88 -2.39 3.26
C ASP A 87 15.97 -3.56 2.89
N ASP A 88 14.83 -3.69 3.56
CA ASP A 88 13.90 -4.79 3.34
C ASP A 88 13.08 -4.61 2.06
N TRP A 89 12.83 -3.37 1.66
CA TRP A 89 11.90 -3.05 0.56
C TRP A 89 12.57 -2.40 -0.65
N LYS A 90 13.90 -2.37 -0.68
CA LYS A 90 14.63 -1.74 -1.80
C LYS A 90 14.38 -2.43 -3.14
N ASP A 91 14.04 -3.72 -3.11
CA ASP A 91 13.76 -4.49 -4.32
C ASP A 91 12.50 -4.03 -5.05
N VAL A 92 11.57 -3.38 -4.35
CA VAL A 92 10.33 -2.88 -4.95
C VAL A 92 10.28 -1.35 -5.00
N LEU A 93 11.26 -0.67 -4.44
CA LEU A 93 11.26 0.80 -4.43
C LEU A 93 11.78 1.33 -5.77
N GLU A 94 11.00 2.20 -6.40
CA GLU A 94 11.43 2.94 -7.58
C GLU A 94 12.17 4.19 -7.13
N GLU A 95 13.39 4.31 -7.58
CA GLU A 95 14.25 5.46 -7.24
C GLU A 95 14.44 6.42 -8.39
#